data_4bce068f9c3f437aaad4b6245b1acf7a
#
_entry.id   4bce068f9c3f437aaad4b6245b1acf7a
#
_cell.length_a   1.000
_cell.length_b   1.000
_cell.length_c   1.000
_cell.angle_alpha   90.00
_cell.angle_beta   90.00
_cell.angle_gamma   90.00
#
_symmetry.space_group_name_H-M   'P 1'
#
loop_
_entity.id
_entity.type
_entity.pdbx_description
1 polymer ?
#
loop_
_entity_poly.entity_id
_entity_poly.type
_entity_poly.pdbx_seq_one_letter_code
_entity_poly.pdbx_strand_id
1 'polypeptide(L)'
;MSEAKRFTKLIGVGAAAATLALVAGACGGGGEGGVSTGPSEGEGGGDKEITIGLIPWEEDIAVTHLWKAVLEEKGYTVNIENVDVAPVFQGTADGDIDLYLDTWLPNTHGEYWDKYGDKVEDLGAWNEGASLELTVPSYMEDVNSIEDLKGKSDEFGGEIIGIESGSGLVQTTEEEAMPAYGLEGEYKLVKSSTPAMLEELRTAIKEEKPIVVTLWRPHIVYAQEDLKDLEDPKGAMGEPESIHSIGRPGFSEDYPDLAEWIGNFKLSDEQIGSLEQTVIGEYEGEETEGAKAWLADNPDYLKEVMGDDAKGLDFSS
;
A
#
# COMPACT_ATOMS: atom_id res chain seq x y z
N MET A 1 -15.13 -5.70 56.21
CA MET A 1 -14.24 -6.76 56.71
C MET A 1 -13.44 -7.19 55.51
N SER A 2 -12.23 -6.58 55.40
CA SER A 2 -10.91 -7.21 55.66
C SER A 2 -10.51 -8.11 54.47
N GLU A 3 -9.44 -7.98 53.76
CA GLU A 3 -8.07 -7.51 54.09
C GLU A 3 -7.28 -7.14 52.83
N ALA A 4 -6.50 -6.10 52.99
CA ALA A 4 -5.42 -5.72 52.09
C ALA A 4 -4.16 -6.57 52.31
N LYS A 5 -3.47 -7.01 51.31
CA LYS A 5 -2.07 -7.43 51.43
C LYS A 5 -1.17 -6.61 50.48
N ARG A 6 -0.47 -5.68 51.14
CA ARG A 6 0.73 -5.00 50.62
C ARG A 6 1.88 -6.00 50.64
N PHE A 7 2.70 -6.00 49.56
CA PHE A 7 4.07 -6.48 49.63
C PHE A 7 5.06 -5.41 49.13
N THR A 8 6.04 -5.21 50.00
CA THR A 8 7.00 -4.11 50.06
C THR A 8 8.27 -4.47 49.30
N LYS A 9 8.85 -3.46 48.65
CA LYS A 9 10.21 -3.24 48.14
C LYS A 9 11.31 -4.22 48.58
N LEU A 10 12.21 -4.48 47.60
CA LEU A 10 13.65 -4.59 47.86
C LEU A 10 14.45 -3.98 46.73
N ILE A 11 15.26 -2.99 47.10
CA ILE A 11 16.24 -2.26 46.33
C ILE A 11 17.52 -3.08 46.34
N GLY A 12 18.15 -3.28 45.18
CA GLY A 12 19.49 -3.86 45.07
C GLY A 12 20.35 -2.97 44.16
N VAL A 13 21.16 -2.14 44.79
CA VAL A 13 22.23 -1.35 44.18
C VAL A 13 23.46 -2.27 44.09
N GLY A 14 24.04 -2.39 42.89
CA GLY A 14 25.29 -3.07 42.64
C GLY A 14 26.12 -2.28 41.64
N ALA A 15 27.01 -1.44 42.15
CA ALA A 15 28.09 -0.77 41.38
C ALA A 15 29.30 -1.73 41.32
N ALA A 16 29.86 -1.92 40.16
CA ALA A 16 31.21 -2.45 40.02
C ALA A 16 31.94 -1.80 38.84
N ALA A 17 33.10 -1.36 39.17
CA ALA A 17 33.96 -0.40 38.54
C ALA A 17 34.77 -0.96 37.32
N ALA A 18 35.29 0.03 36.58
CA ALA A 18 36.20 0.01 35.46
C ALA A 18 37.46 -0.83 35.61
N THR A 19 37.98 -1.33 34.50
CA THR A 19 39.42 -1.49 34.30
C THR A 19 39.80 -1.15 32.86
N LEU A 20 40.47 -0.01 32.71
CA LEU A 20 41.32 0.33 31.54
C LEU A 20 42.56 -0.57 31.53
N ALA A 21 42.90 -1.15 30.38
CA ALA A 21 44.22 -1.64 30.11
C ALA A 21 44.76 -0.95 28.83
N LEU A 22 45.62 0.01 29.04
CA LEU A 22 46.55 0.53 28.03
C LEU A 22 47.68 -0.46 27.86
N VAL A 23 47.96 -0.88 26.60
CA VAL A 23 49.23 -1.43 26.20
C VAL A 23 49.80 -0.56 25.08
N ALA A 24 50.79 0.21 25.42
CA ALA A 24 51.73 0.84 24.49
C ALA A 24 52.87 -0.11 24.22
N GLY A 25 53.20 -0.35 22.99
CA GLY A 25 54.39 -1.09 22.57
C GLY A 25 54.93 -0.51 21.27
N ALA A 26 56.14 0.00 21.37
CA ALA A 26 56.80 0.83 20.37
C ALA A 26 57.72 0.02 19.43
N CYS A 27 57.90 0.57 18.23
CA CYS A 27 59.08 0.68 17.38
C CYS A 27 59.78 -0.57 16.80
N GLY A 28 59.92 -0.57 15.49
CA GLY A 28 61.19 -0.91 14.85
C GLY A 28 61.12 -1.50 13.45
N GLY A 29 61.60 -0.76 12.44
CA GLY A 29 62.40 -1.31 11.35
C GLY A 29 61.79 -1.38 9.95
N GLY A 30 62.17 -0.46 9.13
CA GLY A 30 62.34 -0.25 7.72
C GLY A 30 62.12 -1.36 6.68
N GLY A 31 61.48 -0.95 5.57
CA GLY A 31 61.36 -1.68 4.32
C GLY A 31 60.59 -0.88 3.30
N GLU A 32 61.33 -0.26 2.37
CA GLU A 32 60.74 0.43 1.20
C GLU A 32 60.04 -0.59 0.29
N GLY A 33 58.79 -0.40 0.06
CA GLY A 33 58.00 -1.12 -0.93
C GLY A 33 56.87 -0.23 -1.42
N GLY A 34 56.96 0.19 -2.69
CA GLY A 34 56.09 1.16 -3.32
C GLY A 34 54.59 0.86 -3.17
N VAL A 35 53.90 1.83 -2.66
CA VAL A 35 52.42 1.85 -2.63
C VAL A 35 51.95 2.31 -3.99
N SER A 36 51.48 1.36 -4.80
CA SER A 36 50.67 1.63 -5.96
C SER A 36 49.30 2.13 -5.48
N THR A 37 49.08 3.42 -5.53
CA THR A 37 47.73 4.01 -5.41
C THR A 37 47.02 3.88 -6.75
N GLY A 38 46.46 2.69 -7.03
CA GLY A 38 45.39 2.56 -7.97
C GLY A 38 44.09 3.00 -7.27
N PRO A 39 43.17 3.66 -7.99
CA PRO A 39 41.86 3.91 -7.43
C PRO A 39 41.21 2.55 -7.13
N SER A 40 40.89 2.31 -5.87
CA SER A 40 40.00 1.24 -5.46
C SER A 40 38.65 1.63 -6.05
N GLU A 41 38.21 0.94 -7.07
CA GLU A 41 36.81 0.89 -7.41
C GLU A 41 36.11 0.35 -6.16
N GLY A 42 35.49 1.25 -5.42
CA GLY A 42 34.61 0.90 -4.32
C GLY A 42 33.39 0.22 -4.93
N GLU A 43 33.34 -1.10 -4.81
CA GLU A 43 32.07 -1.79 -4.81
C GLU A 43 31.27 -1.16 -3.66
N GLY A 44 30.30 -0.30 -4.00
CA GLY A 44 29.31 0.24 -3.11
C GLY A 44 28.32 -0.86 -2.71
N GLY A 45 28.77 -1.80 -1.88
CA GLY A 45 27.91 -2.71 -1.15
C GLY A 45 27.48 -2.03 0.16
N GLY A 46 26.72 -0.96 0.10
CA GLY A 46 25.85 -0.58 1.20
C GLY A 46 24.73 -1.62 1.28
N ASP A 47 24.29 -1.97 2.46
CA ASP A 47 23.13 -2.85 2.65
C ASP A 47 21.99 -2.25 1.82
N LYS A 48 21.57 -2.98 0.77
CA LYS A 48 20.43 -2.61 -0.07
C LYS A 48 19.16 -2.91 0.72
N GLU A 49 18.89 -2.12 1.73
CA GLU A 49 17.67 -2.20 2.52
C GLU A 49 16.70 -1.14 2.03
N ILE A 50 15.42 -1.52 1.91
CA ILE A 50 14.35 -0.62 1.51
C ILE A 50 13.10 -0.93 2.31
N THR A 51 12.44 0.13 2.77
CA THR A 51 11.16 0.06 3.48
C THR A 51 10.05 0.52 2.55
N ILE A 52 9.07 -0.35 2.30
CA ILE A 52 7.89 -0.05 1.50
C ILE A 52 6.70 0.09 2.46
N GLY A 53 6.01 1.22 2.40
CA GLY A 53 4.74 1.42 3.09
C GLY A 53 3.63 0.64 2.40
N LEU A 54 2.74 0.04 3.18
CA LEU A 54 1.61 -0.74 2.68
C LEU A 54 0.36 -0.40 3.48
N ILE A 55 -0.72 -0.10 2.78
CA ILE A 55 -2.07 -0.07 3.31
C ILE A 55 -2.75 -1.38 2.88
N PRO A 56 -3.58 -2.04 3.72
CA PRO A 56 -4.16 -3.32 3.37
C PRO A 56 -5.32 -3.21 2.37
N TRP A 57 -5.04 -2.55 1.24
CA TRP A 57 -5.88 -2.49 0.05
C TRP A 57 -5.36 -3.47 -1.00
N GLU A 58 -6.25 -4.07 -1.75
CA GLU A 58 -5.93 -5.22 -2.58
C GLU A 58 -4.88 -4.90 -3.65
N GLU A 59 -5.03 -3.77 -4.34
CA GLU A 59 -4.05 -3.32 -5.33
C GLU A 59 -2.69 -2.99 -4.71
N ASP A 60 -2.67 -2.32 -3.54
CA ASP A 60 -1.43 -1.98 -2.84
C ASP A 60 -0.70 -3.23 -2.34
N ILE A 61 -1.43 -4.20 -1.79
CA ILE A 61 -0.88 -5.51 -1.41
C ILE A 61 -0.24 -6.16 -2.64
N ALA A 62 -0.96 -6.21 -3.76
CA ALA A 62 -0.51 -6.88 -4.96
C ALA A 62 0.76 -6.25 -5.55
N VAL A 63 0.79 -4.92 -5.71
CA VAL A 63 1.95 -4.22 -6.29
C VAL A 63 3.13 -4.15 -5.32
N THR A 64 2.88 -4.03 -4.01
CA THR A 64 3.94 -4.04 -3.00
C THR A 64 4.65 -5.40 -2.97
N HIS A 65 3.91 -6.50 -3.00
CA HIS A 65 4.51 -7.83 -3.04
C HIS A 65 5.16 -8.16 -4.38
N LEU A 66 4.67 -7.60 -5.50
CA LEU A 66 5.34 -7.67 -6.79
C LEU A 66 6.74 -7.04 -6.72
N TRP A 67 6.83 -5.81 -6.22
CA TRP A 67 8.12 -5.12 -6.08
C TRP A 67 9.01 -5.76 -5.02
N LYS A 68 8.45 -6.27 -3.92
CA LYS A 68 9.22 -7.05 -2.95
C LYS A 68 9.87 -8.26 -3.61
N ALA A 69 9.14 -9.05 -4.39
CA ALA A 69 9.67 -10.23 -5.08
C ALA A 69 10.82 -9.85 -6.04
N VAL A 70 10.65 -8.78 -6.82
CA VAL A 70 11.67 -8.29 -7.76
C VAL A 70 12.91 -7.78 -7.03
N LEU A 71 12.73 -7.00 -5.99
CA LEU A 71 13.83 -6.39 -5.25
C LEU A 71 14.63 -7.42 -4.45
N GLU A 72 13.99 -8.40 -3.84
CA GLU A 72 14.67 -9.49 -3.14
C GLU A 72 15.53 -10.32 -4.10
N GLU A 73 15.05 -10.60 -5.32
CA GLU A 73 15.83 -11.27 -6.35
C GLU A 73 17.01 -10.40 -6.85
N LYS A 74 16.89 -9.08 -6.75
CA LYS A 74 17.97 -8.11 -7.00
C LYS A 74 18.94 -7.95 -5.81
N GLY A 75 18.71 -8.68 -4.72
CA GLY A 75 19.56 -8.71 -3.53
C GLY A 75 19.30 -7.57 -2.56
N TYR A 76 18.10 -6.95 -2.60
CA TYR A 76 17.65 -6.03 -1.56
C TYR A 76 17.10 -6.81 -0.37
N THR A 77 17.17 -6.21 0.81
CA THR A 77 16.37 -6.59 1.97
C THR A 77 15.14 -5.68 1.99
N VAL A 78 13.95 -6.24 1.79
CA VAL A 78 12.72 -5.46 1.71
C VAL A 78 11.90 -5.62 2.99
N ASN A 79 11.70 -4.50 3.69
CA ASN A 79 10.81 -4.40 4.83
C ASN A 79 9.46 -3.83 4.35
N ILE A 80 8.36 -4.48 4.70
CA ILE A 80 7.02 -3.93 4.48
C ILE A 80 6.53 -3.38 5.82
N GLU A 81 6.13 -2.10 5.82
CA GLU A 81 5.53 -1.44 6.97
C GLU A 81 4.04 -1.22 6.72
N ASN A 82 3.21 -2.03 7.42
CA ASN A 82 1.77 -1.93 7.31
C ASN A 82 1.25 -0.79 8.19
N VAL A 83 0.70 0.22 7.58
CA VAL A 83 0.27 1.47 8.24
C VAL A 83 -1.03 2.00 7.64
N ASP A 84 -1.66 2.96 8.33
CA ASP A 84 -2.80 3.71 7.79
C ASP A 84 -2.36 4.83 6.83
N VAL A 85 -3.32 5.45 6.11
CA VAL A 85 -3.07 6.49 5.08
C VAL A 85 -2.24 7.67 5.61
N ALA A 86 -2.63 8.28 6.71
CA ALA A 86 -1.91 9.45 7.24
C ALA A 86 -0.47 9.11 7.67
N PRO A 87 -0.18 8.01 8.39
CA PRO A 87 1.17 7.55 8.66
C PRO A 87 2.02 7.25 7.43
N VAL A 88 1.47 6.66 6.34
CA VAL A 88 2.29 6.35 5.16
C VAL A 88 2.80 7.62 4.49
N PHE A 89 1.94 8.63 4.28
CA PHE A 89 2.37 9.91 3.71
C PHE A 89 3.36 10.65 4.61
N GLN A 90 3.13 10.64 5.92
CA GLN A 90 4.05 11.26 6.85
C GLN A 90 5.39 10.53 6.88
N GLY A 91 5.40 9.20 7.00
CA GLY A 91 6.61 8.40 7.05
C GLY A 91 7.45 8.54 5.77
N THR A 92 6.80 8.59 4.59
CA THR A 92 7.50 8.84 3.32
C THR A 92 8.11 10.25 3.30
N ALA A 93 7.36 11.28 3.73
CA ALA A 93 7.85 12.64 3.76
C ALA A 93 8.97 12.87 4.81
N ASP A 94 8.97 12.14 5.91
CA ASP A 94 9.98 12.21 6.97
C ASP A 94 11.20 11.29 6.70
N GLY A 95 11.09 10.35 5.72
CA GLY A 95 12.15 9.43 5.30
C GLY A 95 12.22 8.14 6.12
N ASP A 96 11.19 7.81 6.89
CA ASP A 96 11.05 6.56 7.62
C ASP A 96 10.55 5.42 6.70
N ILE A 97 9.83 5.77 5.63
CA ILE A 97 9.38 4.89 4.54
C ILE A 97 10.09 5.35 3.26
N ASP A 98 10.76 4.44 2.56
CA ASP A 98 11.48 4.76 1.33
C ASP A 98 10.56 4.92 0.13
N LEU A 99 9.54 4.05 0.02
CA LEU A 99 8.66 3.93 -1.16
C LEU A 99 7.23 3.63 -0.72
N TYR A 100 6.26 4.28 -1.38
CA TYR A 100 4.84 3.95 -1.29
C TYR A 100 4.25 3.91 -2.71
N LEU A 101 3.50 2.87 -3.02
CA LEU A 101 3.13 2.53 -4.40
C LEU A 101 1.69 2.87 -4.77
N ASP A 102 0.88 3.36 -3.83
CA ASP A 102 -0.56 3.48 -4.02
C ASP A 102 -1.10 4.86 -3.66
N THR A 103 -0.55 5.89 -4.33
CA THR A 103 -0.98 7.30 -4.16
C THR A 103 -1.97 7.69 -5.25
N TRP A 104 -3.23 7.85 -4.90
CA TRP A 104 -4.33 8.22 -5.80
C TRP A 104 -4.42 9.73 -5.98
N LEU A 105 -4.22 10.22 -7.20
CA LEU A 105 -4.20 11.65 -7.53
C LEU A 105 -5.09 11.96 -8.74
N PRO A 106 -5.73 13.15 -8.76
CA PRO A 106 -5.49 14.29 -7.85
C PRO A 106 -6.44 14.38 -6.64
N ASN A 107 -7.50 13.58 -6.55
CA ASN A 107 -8.59 13.86 -5.62
C ASN A 107 -8.52 13.03 -4.33
N THR A 108 -8.50 11.70 -4.45
CA THR A 108 -8.62 10.76 -3.31
C THR A 108 -7.58 11.02 -2.22
N HIS A 109 -6.32 11.22 -2.58
CA HIS A 109 -5.26 11.57 -1.66
C HIS A 109 -4.85 13.06 -1.75
N GLY A 110 -5.73 13.92 -2.31
CA GLY A 110 -5.46 15.34 -2.53
C GLY A 110 -5.08 16.10 -1.26
N GLU A 111 -5.75 15.89 -0.13
CA GLU A 111 -5.41 16.54 1.14
C GLU A 111 -4.02 16.13 1.66
N TYR A 112 -3.64 14.86 1.48
CA TYR A 112 -2.30 14.37 1.84
C TYR A 112 -1.26 14.94 0.88
N TRP A 113 -1.59 15.03 -0.42
CA TRP A 113 -0.73 15.61 -1.44
C TRP A 113 -0.46 17.10 -1.22
N ASP A 114 -1.49 17.87 -0.87
CA ASP A 114 -1.35 19.29 -0.50
C ASP A 114 -0.42 19.50 0.70
N LYS A 115 -0.37 18.55 1.61
CA LYS A 115 0.43 18.64 2.84
C LYS A 115 1.86 18.12 2.67
N TYR A 116 2.05 17.09 1.89
CA TYR A 116 3.30 16.34 1.82
C TYR A 116 3.93 16.27 0.43
N GLY A 117 3.20 16.62 -0.66
CA GLY A 117 3.67 16.49 -2.03
C GLY A 117 4.99 17.23 -2.33
N ASP A 118 5.18 18.40 -1.73
CA ASP A 118 6.45 19.16 -1.85
C ASP A 118 7.65 18.49 -1.12
N LYS A 119 7.40 17.43 -0.35
CA LYS A 119 8.40 16.74 0.49
C LYS A 119 8.68 15.31 0.04
N VAL A 120 8.00 14.82 -0.97
CA VAL A 120 8.18 13.49 -1.54
C VAL A 120 8.55 13.59 -3.00
N GLU A 121 9.07 12.53 -3.59
CA GLU A 121 9.33 12.44 -5.01
C GLU A 121 8.18 11.67 -5.69
N ASP A 122 7.47 12.30 -6.62
CA ASP A 122 6.54 11.62 -7.51
C ASP A 122 7.33 10.82 -8.54
N LEU A 123 7.24 9.51 -8.47
CA LEU A 123 7.94 8.58 -9.36
C LEU A 123 7.10 8.21 -10.59
N GLY A 124 5.87 8.72 -10.68
CA GLY A 124 4.96 8.54 -11.81
C GLY A 124 3.78 7.63 -11.54
N ALA A 125 2.75 7.78 -12.37
CA ALA A 125 1.55 6.95 -12.31
C ALA A 125 1.79 5.58 -12.93
N TRP A 126 1.35 4.51 -12.27
CA TRP A 126 1.43 3.16 -12.80
C TRP A 126 0.08 2.61 -13.29
N ASN A 127 -1.03 3.20 -12.87
CA ASN A 127 -2.37 2.95 -13.40
C ASN A 127 -3.07 4.28 -13.70
N GLU A 128 -3.91 4.29 -14.73
CA GLU A 128 -4.73 5.44 -15.12
C GLU A 128 -6.19 4.97 -15.28
N GLY A 129 -7.13 5.69 -14.68
CA GLY A 129 -8.55 5.36 -14.76
C GLY A 129 -9.10 4.65 -13.52
N ALA A 130 -8.37 4.72 -12.41
CA ALA A 130 -8.86 4.31 -11.10
C ALA A 130 -10.07 5.17 -10.67
N SER A 131 -11.06 4.57 -10.03
CA SER A 131 -12.32 5.26 -9.66
C SER A 131 -12.85 4.83 -8.30
N LEU A 132 -13.51 5.76 -7.64
CA LEU A 132 -14.24 5.53 -6.38
C LEU A 132 -15.69 5.22 -6.68
N GLU A 133 -16.26 4.22 -6.02
CA GLU A 133 -17.59 3.72 -6.31
C GLU A 133 -18.46 3.54 -5.06
N LEU A 134 -19.76 3.71 -5.24
CA LEU A 134 -20.77 3.08 -4.39
C LEU A 134 -21.33 1.87 -5.14
N THR A 135 -21.21 0.71 -4.53
CA THR A 135 -21.44 -0.57 -5.19
C THR A 135 -22.49 -1.38 -4.48
N VAL A 136 -23.32 -2.08 -5.25
CA VAL A 136 -24.34 -3.01 -4.76
C VAL A 136 -24.23 -4.36 -5.47
N PRO A 137 -24.72 -5.46 -4.88
CA PRO A 137 -24.84 -6.72 -5.60
C PRO A 137 -25.79 -6.60 -6.82
N SER A 138 -25.45 -7.28 -7.94
CA SER A 138 -26.19 -7.17 -9.20
C SER A 138 -27.65 -7.64 -9.11
N TYR A 139 -27.99 -8.49 -8.12
CA TYR A 139 -29.39 -8.90 -7.88
C TYR A 139 -30.32 -7.75 -7.40
N MET A 140 -29.76 -6.60 -7.04
CA MET A 140 -30.54 -5.42 -6.67
C MET A 140 -30.98 -4.65 -7.93
N GLU A 141 -31.87 -5.24 -8.74
CA GLU A 141 -32.24 -4.77 -10.07
C GLU A 141 -32.81 -3.32 -10.08
N ASP A 142 -33.45 -2.91 -8.99
CA ASP A 142 -34.13 -1.60 -8.86
C ASP A 142 -33.23 -0.46 -8.33
N VAL A 143 -31.91 -0.72 -8.14
CA VAL A 143 -30.95 0.27 -7.65
C VAL A 143 -29.79 0.34 -8.64
N ASN A 144 -29.76 1.36 -9.50
CA ASN A 144 -28.80 1.49 -10.58
C ASN A 144 -28.00 2.81 -10.52
N SER A 145 -28.44 3.75 -9.71
CA SER A 145 -27.80 5.06 -9.49
C SER A 145 -27.75 5.37 -8.00
N ILE A 146 -26.81 6.19 -7.60
CA ILE A 146 -26.76 6.73 -6.22
C ILE A 146 -28.06 7.48 -5.88
N GLU A 147 -28.72 8.07 -6.88
CA GLU A 147 -30.04 8.70 -6.70
C GLU A 147 -31.13 7.73 -6.24
N ASP A 148 -31.05 6.45 -6.64
CA ASP A 148 -32.03 5.42 -6.29
C ASP A 148 -31.97 5.00 -4.81
N LEU A 149 -30.89 5.31 -4.10
CA LEU A 149 -30.76 5.06 -2.66
C LEU A 149 -31.70 5.92 -1.83
N LYS A 150 -32.08 7.12 -2.35
CA LYS A 150 -32.94 8.05 -1.63
C LYS A 150 -34.33 7.47 -1.40
N GLY A 151 -34.74 7.46 -0.13
CA GLY A 151 -36.04 6.93 0.30
C GLY A 151 -36.08 5.39 0.42
N LYS A 152 -34.93 4.72 0.21
CA LYS A 152 -34.79 3.26 0.36
C LYS A 152 -33.99 2.85 1.59
N SER A 153 -33.65 3.76 2.49
CA SER A 153 -32.79 3.48 3.64
C SER A 153 -33.26 2.30 4.49
N ASP A 154 -34.58 2.11 4.64
CA ASP A 154 -35.14 0.97 5.39
C ASP A 154 -34.73 -0.39 4.76
N GLU A 155 -34.52 -0.46 3.44
CA GLU A 155 -34.10 -1.68 2.73
C GLU A 155 -32.64 -2.03 3.04
N PHE A 156 -31.80 -1.01 3.22
CA PHE A 156 -30.37 -1.11 3.51
C PHE A 156 -30.05 -1.01 5.01
N GLY A 157 -31.04 -1.08 5.88
CA GLY A 157 -30.84 -0.88 7.33
C GLY A 157 -30.39 0.52 7.71
N GLY A 158 -30.47 1.49 6.81
CA GLY A 158 -30.01 2.86 7.01
C GLY A 158 -28.49 3.02 6.98
N GLU A 159 -27.77 2.10 6.36
CA GLU A 159 -26.32 2.06 6.41
C GLU A 159 -25.70 1.98 5.00
N ILE A 160 -24.59 2.69 4.81
CA ILE A 160 -23.61 2.50 3.74
C ILE A 160 -22.36 1.96 4.41
N ILE A 161 -21.86 0.82 3.97
CA ILE A 161 -20.70 0.19 4.61
C ILE A 161 -19.43 0.69 3.96
N GLY A 162 -18.61 1.39 4.73
CA GLY A 162 -17.36 1.99 4.30
C GLY A 162 -16.14 1.24 4.84
N ILE A 163 -14.98 1.69 4.41
CA ILE A 163 -13.66 1.21 4.81
C ILE A 163 -13.06 2.06 5.94
N GLU A 164 -11.74 2.17 6.02
CA GLU A 164 -11.00 2.91 7.03
C GLU A 164 -11.40 4.40 7.04
N SER A 165 -11.58 4.96 8.24
CA SER A 165 -12.05 6.34 8.43
C SER A 165 -11.10 7.42 7.89
N GLY A 166 -9.84 7.06 7.61
CA GLY A 166 -8.81 7.97 7.06
C GLY A 166 -8.68 7.90 5.54
N SER A 167 -9.44 7.01 4.87
CA SER A 167 -9.39 6.89 3.42
C SER A 167 -10.10 8.03 2.71
N GLY A 168 -9.57 8.47 1.57
CA GLY A 168 -10.20 9.47 0.72
C GLY A 168 -11.58 9.01 0.21
N LEU A 169 -11.76 7.70 -0.06
CA LEU A 169 -13.04 7.11 -0.44
C LEU A 169 -14.15 7.36 0.61
N VAL A 170 -13.83 7.13 1.89
CA VAL A 170 -14.78 7.39 2.98
C VAL A 170 -15.06 8.89 3.11
N GLN A 171 -14.04 9.73 2.97
CA GLN A 171 -14.20 11.18 3.02
C GLN A 171 -15.06 11.68 1.85
N THR A 172 -14.75 11.30 0.61
CA THR A 172 -15.56 11.67 -0.58
C THR A 172 -17.01 11.20 -0.44
N THR A 173 -17.21 9.98 0.05
CA THR A 173 -18.58 9.47 0.27
C THR A 173 -19.33 10.31 1.29
N GLU A 174 -18.70 10.64 2.44
CA GLU A 174 -19.36 11.36 3.54
C GLU A 174 -19.56 12.85 3.25
N GLU A 175 -18.55 13.51 2.66
CA GLU A 175 -18.54 14.97 2.53
C GLU A 175 -19.08 15.45 1.19
N GLU A 176 -19.04 14.62 0.14
CA GLU A 176 -19.48 14.99 -1.20
C GLU A 176 -20.70 14.19 -1.67
N ALA A 177 -20.62 12.86 -1.73
CA ALA A 177 -21.66 12.04 -2.31
C ALA A 177 -22.95 12.04 -1.48
N MET A 178 -22.87 11.78 -0.19
CA MET A 178 -24.06 11.75 0.67
C MET A 178 -24.82 13.09 0.68
N PRO A 179 -24.17 14.26 0.82
CA PRO A 179 -24.83 15.55 0.70
C PRO A 179 -25.40 15.80 -0.70
N ALA A 180 -24.64 15.54 -1.77
CA ALA A 180 -25.06 15.78 -3.14
C ALA A 180 -26.34 15.03 -3.49
N TYR A 181 -26.48 13.79 -3.02
CA TYR A 181 -27.65 12.95 -3.27
C TYR A 181 -28.73 13.06 -2.19
N GLY A 182 -28.49 13.85 -1.14
CA GLY A 182 -29.42 14.05 -0.03
C GLY A 182 -29.66 12.78 0.77
N LEU A 183 -28.62 12.00 0.98
CA LEU A 183 -28.63 10.77 1.77
C LEU A 183 -28.36 11.03 3.26
N GLU A 184 -27.88 12.23 3.60
CA GLU A 184 -27.70 12.66 4.98
C GLU A 184 -29.00 12.57 5.77
N GLY A 185 -28.97 11.95 6.93
CA GLY A 185 -30.12 11.74 7.78
C GLY A 185 -31.01 10.54 7.38
N GLU A 186 -30.84 9.98 6.20
CA GLU A 186 -31.44 8.70 5.80
C GLU A 186 -30.43 7.53 6.00
N TYR A 187 -29.18 7.76 5.66
CA TYR A 187 -28.10 6.78 5.78
C TYR A 187 -27.02 7.25 6.74
N LYS A 188 -26.38 6.28 7.37
CA LYS A 188 -25.15 6.44 8.14
C LYS A 188 -24.03 5.73 7.39
N LEU A 189 -22.92 6.42 7.12
CA LEU A 189 -21.69 5.77 6.66
C LEU A 189 -21.04 5.05 7.85
N VAL A 190 -20.99 3.72 7.78
CA VAL A 190 -20.35 2.86 8.78
C VAL A 190 -18.88 2.74 8.41
N LYS A 191 -18.03 3.44 9.13
CA LYS A 191 -16.57 3.38 8.94
C LYS A 191 -16.03 2.14 9.61
N SER A 192 -15.39 1.24 8.86
CA SER A 192 -14.88 -0.03 9.38
C SER A 192 -13.42 -0.27 8.95
N SER A 193 -13.13 -1.39 8.35
CA SER A 193 -11.89 -1.68 7.65
C SER A 193 -12.22 -2.40 6.34
N THR A 194 -11.33 -2.36 5.38
CA THR A 194 -11.52 -3.04 4.08
C THR A 194 -11.87 -4.53 4.26
N PRO A 195 -11.14 -5.34 5.04
CA PRO A 195 -11.51 -6.73 5.24
C PRO A 195 -12.89 -6.90 5.90
N ALA A 196 -13.28 -6.01 6.83
CA ALA A 196 -14.58 -6.10 7.49
C ALA A 196 -15.73 -5.72 6.54
N MET A 197 -15.55 -4.70 5.71
CA MET A 197 -16.51 -4.31 4.68
C MET A 197 -16.72 -5.46 3.67
N LEU A 198 -15.65 -6.08 3.19
CA LEU A 198 -15.71 -7.21 2.25
C LEU A 198 -16.39 -8.44 2.86
N GLU A 199 -16.15 -8.75 4.13
CA GLU A 199 -16.82 -9.85 4.83
C GLU A 199 -18.33 -9.59 4.98
N GLU A 200 -18.71 -8.34 5.25
CA GLU A 200 -20.10 -7.94 5.34
C GLU A 200 -20.79 -8.01 3.98
N LEU A 201 -20.12 -7.55 2.91
CA LEU A 201 -20.57 -7.67 1.52
C LEU A 201 -20.81 -9.14 1.13
N ARG A 202 -19.81 -10.02 1.35
CA ARG A 202 -19.93 -11.46 1.05
C ARG A 202 -21.04 -12.14 1.85
N THR A 203 -21.23 -11.75 3.12
CA THR A 203 -22.32 -12.24 3.95
C THR A 203 -23.68 -11.81 3.39
N ALA A 204 -23.82 -10.55 3.01
CA ALA A 204 -25.05 -10.05 2.41
C ALA A 204 -25.36 -10.74 1.08
N ILE A 205 -24.37 -10.93 0.20
CA ILE A 205 -24.51 -11.64 -1.07
C ILE A 205 -25.01 -13.08 -0.84
N LYS A 206 -24.36 -13.81 0.08
CA LYS A 206 -24.73 -15.20 0.42
C LYS A 206 -26.16 -15.30 0.95
N GLU A 207 -26.65 -14.29 1.63
CA GLU A 207 -28.00 -14.25 2.21
C GLU A 207 -29.02 -13.53 1.30
N GLU A 208 -28.60 -13.09 0.11
CA GLU A 208 -29.38 -12.29 -0.84
C GLU A 208 -30.03 -11.04 -0.18
N LYS A 209 -29.29 -10.39 0.74
CA LYS A 209 -29.74 -9.18 1.45
C LYS A 209 -29.26 -7.93 0.74
N PRO A 210 -30.07 -6.85 0.78
CA PRO A 210 -29.63 -5.54 0.33
C PRO A 210 -28.43 -5.04 1.11
N ILE A 211 -27.42 -4.55 0.37
CA ILE A 211 -26.25 -3.89 0.92
C ILE A 211 -25.72 -2.87 -0.09
N VAL A 212 -25.22 -1.75 0.38
CA VAL A 212 -24.44 -0.79 -0.39
C VAL A 212 -23.10 -0.56 0.33
N VAL A 213 -22.02 -0.68 -0.42
CA VAL A 213 -20.65 -0.53 0.10
C VAL A 213 -19.91 0.56 -0.66
N THR A 214 -18.89 1.14 -0.02
CA THR A 214 -17.88 1.92 -0.73
C THR A 214 -16.85 0.95 -1.31
N LEU A 215 -16.52 1.11 -2.58
CA LEU A 215 -15.59 0.25 -3.29
C LEU A 215 -14.81 1.09 -4.32
N TRP A 216 -13.87 0.51 -5.03
CA TRP A 216 -13.06 1.20 -6.02
C TRP A 216 -12.64 0.27 -7.15
N ARG A 217 -12.17 0.87 -8.25
CA ARG A 217 -11.54 0.14 -9.35
C ARG A 217 -10.10 0.63 -9.58
N PRO A 218 -9.15 -0.30 -9.80
CA PRO A 218 -9.32 -1.75 -9.88
C PRO A 218 -9.51 -2.41 -8.51
N HIS A 219 -10.19 -3.56 -8.44
CA HIS A 219 -10.35 -4.37 -7.23
C HIS A 219 -10.79 -5.80 -7.57
N ILE A 220 -10.13 -6.80 -7.01
CA ILE A 220 -10.36 -8.22 -7.28
C ILE A 220 -11.81 -8.68 -7.01
N VAL A 221 -12.51 -8.06 -6.06
CA VAL A 221 -13.86 -8.48 -5.67
C VAL A 221 -14.85 -8.50 -6.84
N TYR A 222 -14.65 -7.64 -7.86
CA TYR A 222 -15.49 -7.64 -9.06
C TYR A 222 -15.30 -8.87 -9.95
N ALA A 223 -14.17 -9.57 -9.80
CA ALA A 223 -13.96 -10.86 -10.45
C ALA A 223 -14.51 -12.03 -9.63
N GLN A 224 -14.68 -11.84 -8.33
CA GLN A 224 -15.13 -12.86 -7.39
C GLN A 224 -16.65 -12.86 -7.18
N GLU A 225 -17.28 -11.68 -7.22
CA GLU A 225 -18.68 -11.47 -6.88
C GLU A 225 -19.41 -10.73 -8.02
N ASP A 226 -20.70 -11.01 -8.17
CA ASP A 226 -21.55 -10.33 -9.17
C ASP A 226 -22.05 -8.99 -8.62
N LEU A 227 -21.29 -7.94 -8.91
CA LEU A 227 -21.48 -6.58 -8.40
C LEU A 227 -21.76 -5.59 -9.51
N LYS A 228 -22.39 -4.48 -9.16
CA LYS A 228 -22.54 -3.31 -10.03
C LYS A 228 -22.27 -2.03 -9.27
N ASP A 229 -21.55 -1.12 -9.91
CA ASP A 229 -21.38 0.24 -9.46
C ASP A 229 -22.64 1.06 -9.75
N LEU A 230 -22.98 1.94 -8.82
CA LEU A 230 -24.10 2.85 -8.99
C LEU A 230 -23.67 4.04 -9.85
N GLU A 231 -24.47 4.37 -10.87
CA GLU A 231 -24.24 5.57 -11.68
C GLU A 231 -24.17 6.81 -10.78
N ASP A 232 -23.16 7.65 -11.02
CA ASP A 232 -22.97 8.94 -10.34
C ASP A 232 -23.24 10.13 -11.29
N PRO A 233 -24.49 10.46 -11.62
CA PRO A 233 -24.82 11.52 -12.57
C PRO A 233 -24.43 12.93 -12.09
N LYS A 234 -24.04 13.09 -10.83
CA LYS A 234 -23.60 14.38 -10.28
C LYS A 234 -22.08 14.49 -10.17
N GLY A 235 -21.36 13.39 -10.42
CA GLY A 235 -19.90 13.34 -10.30
C GLY A 235 -19.41 13.56 -8.87
N ALA A 236 -20.20 13.16 -7.87
CA ALA A 236 -19.89 13.41 -6.47
C ALA A 236 -18.90 12.39 -5.87
N MET A 237 -18.68 11.25 -6.55
CA MET A 237 -17.60 10.32 -6.22
C MET A 237 -16.27 10.70 -6.88
N GLY A 238 -16.25 11.75 -7.71
CA GLY A 238 -15.07 12.24 -8.42
C GLY A 238 -14.96 11.69 -9.85
N GLU A 239 -13.98 12.24 -10.59
CA GLU A 239 -13.59 11.75 -11.91
C GLU A 239 -12.54 10.65 -11.75
N PRO A 240 -12.35 9.79 -12.77
CA PRO A 240 -11.26 8.81 -12.73
C PRO A 240 -9.89 9.44 -12.47
N GLU A 241 -9.07 8.75 -11.71
CA GLU A 241 -7.78 9.21 -11.20
C GLU A 241 -6.63 8.32 -11.66
N SER A 242 -5.40 8.75 -11.33
CA SER A 242 -4.20 7.95 -11.55
C SER A 242 -3.63 7.47 -10.21
N ILE A 243 -3.07 6.26 -10.20
CA ILE A 243 -2.36 5.72 -9.04
C ILE A 243 -0.87 5.90 -9.26
N HIS A 244 -0.22 6.66 -8.38
CA HIS A 244 1.19 7.02 -8.44
C HIS A 244 2.02 6.26 -7.41
N SER A 245 3.29 6.04 -7.76
CA SER A 245 4.31 5.69 -6.78
C SER A 245 5.00 6.94 -6.28
N ILE A 246 5.29 7.01 -4.97
CA ILE A 246 6.04 8.11 -4.38
C ILE A 246 7.23 7.59 -3.58
N GLY A 247 8.36 8.32 -3.66
CA GLY A 247 9.56 8.07 -2.89
C GLY A 247 9.82 9.13 -1.83
N ARG A 248 10.57 8.78 -0.79
CA ARG A 248 11.06 9.76 0.18
C ARG A 248 11.97 10.82 -0.46
N PRO A 249 12.27 11.94 0.24
CA PRO A 249 13.26 12.90 -0.25
C PRO A 249 14.61 12.24 -0.54
N GLY A 250 15.18 12.48 -1.72
CA GLY A 250 16.46 11.91 -2.15
C GLY A 250 16.40 10.45 -2.64
N PHE A 251 15.20 9.89 -2.80
CA PHE A 251 15.01 8.51 -3.26
C PHE A 251 15.71 8.24 -4.59
N SER A 252 15.52 9.12 -5.59
CA SER A 252 16.13 8.96 -6.91
C SER A 252 17.65 9.14 -6.91
N GLU A 253 18.21 9.86 -5.93
CA GLU A 253 19.66 9.97 -5.75
C GLU A 253 20.26 8.69 -5.12
N ASP A 254 19.58 8.13 -4.12
CA ASP A 254 20.03 6.94 -3.38
C ASP A 254 19.81 5.66 -4.18
N TYR A 255 18.71 5.58 -4.96
CA TYR A 255 18.26 4.40 -5.71
C TYR A 255 17.96 4.73 -7.18
N PRO A 256 18.92 5.23 -7.98
CA PRO A 256 18.65 5.72 -9.35
C PRO A 256 18.06 4.66 -10.27
N ASP A 257 18.57 3.42 -10.22
CA ASP A 257 18.04 2.34 -11.05
C ASP A 257 16.61 1.98 -10.64
N LEU A 258 16.31 1.92 -9.34
CA LEU A 258 14.99 1.62 -8.82
C LEU A 258 13.98 2.74 -9.17
N ALA A 259 14.39 3.99 -9.06
CA ALA A 259 13.56 5.12 -9.46
C ALA A 259 13.20 5.06 -10.96
N GLU A 260 14.14 4.64 -11.81
CA GLU A 260 13.88 4.42 -13.24
C GLU A 260 12.89 3.26 -13.45
N TRP A 261 13.07 2.13 -12.76
CA TRP A 261 12.15 0.98 -12.89
C TRP A 261 10.74 1.32 -12.42
N ILE A 262 10.62 1.99 -11.26
CA ILE A 262 9.32 2.46 -10.74
C ILE A 262 8.67 3.47 -11.71
N GLY A 263 9.45 4.38 -12.28
CA GLY A 263 8.94 5.35 -13.27
C GLY A 263 8.42 4.70 -14.56
N ASN A 264 8.98 3.54 -14.94
CA ASN A 264 8.53 2.75 -16.08
C ASN A 264 7.41 1.75 -15.73
N PHE A 265 7.17 1.52 -14.45
CA PHE A 265 6.16 0.58 -13.96
C PHE A 265 4.76 0.97 -14.41
N LYS A 266 4.08 0.07 -15.11
CA LYS A 266 2.70 0.23 -15.57
C LYS A 266 1.99 -1.11 -15.50
N LEU A 267 0.72 -1.07 -15.09
CA LEU A 267 -0.20 -2.20 -15.16
C LEU A 267 -1.49 -1.77 -15.86
N SER A 268 -1.90 -2.53 -16.86
CA SER A 268 -3.25 -2.42 -17.40
C SER A 268 -4.27 -3.03 -16.45
N ASP A 269 -5.56 -2.73 -16.63
CA ASP A 269 -6.65 -3.30 -15.81
C ASP A 269 -6.64 -4.84 -15.87
N GLU A 270 -6.30 -5.44 -17.00
CA GLU A 270 -6.16 -6.89 -17.13
C GLU A 270 -4.97 -7.42 -16.32
N GLN A 271 -3.84 -6.72 -16.33
CA GLN A 271 -2.64 -7.11 -15.60
C GLN A 271 -2.82 -6.97 -14.10
N ILE A 272 -3.38 -5.85 -13.62
CA ILE A 272 -3.62 -5.69 -12.18
C ILE A 272 -4.66 -6.69 -11.68
N GLY A 273 -5.75 -6.91 -12.42
CA GLY A 273 -6.75 -7.90 -12.04
C GLY A 273 -6.19 -9.33 -11.98
N SER A 274 -5.29 -9.70 -12.92
CA SER A 274 -4.62 -11.01 -12.87
C SER A 274 -3.58 -11.11 -11.74
N LEU A 275 -2.88 -10.02 -11.44
CA LEU A 275 -1.93 -9.95 -10.34
C LEU A 275 -2.66 -10.10 -8.99
N GLU A 276 -3.73 -9.35 -8.76
CA GLU A 276 -4.57 -9.47 -7.58
C GLU A 276 -5.15 -10.88 -7.43
N GLN A 277 -5.66 -11.48 -8.52
CA GLN A 277 -6.20 -12.84 -8.50
C GLN A 277 -5.14 -13.85 -8.07
N THR A 278 -3.92 -13.71 -8.55
CA THR A 278 -2.83 -14.61 -8.17
C THR A 278 -2.37 -14.35 -6.74
N VAL A 279 -2.03 -13.10 -6.43
CA VAL A 279 -1.42 -12.73 -5.13
C VAL A 279 -2.41 -12.93 -3.97
N ILE A 280 -3.64 -12.44 -4.13
CA ILE A 280 -4.63 -12.38 -3.05
C ILE A 280 -5.63 -13.54 -3.12
N GLY A 281 -6.04 -13.91 -4.35
CA GLY A 281 -7.03 -14.97 -4.54
C GLY A 281 -6.47 -16.37 -4.40
N GLU A 282 -5.26 -16.64 -4.91
CA GLU A 282 -4.67 -17.98 -4.97
C GLU A 282 -3.59 -18.21 -3.91
N TYR A 283 -2.85 -17.15 -3.52
CA TYR A 283 -1.73 -17.21 -2.58
C TYR A 283 -1.99 -16.40 -1.30
N GLU A 284 -3.23 -16.36 -0.82
CA GLU A 284 -3.58 -15.68 0.44
C GLU A 284 -2.70 -16.14 1.60
N GLY A 285 -2.00 -15.18 2.24
CA GLY A 285 -1.02 -15.42 3.32
C GLY A 285 0.39 -15.79 2.82
N GLU A 286 0.60 -15.90 1.50
CA GLU A 286 1.88 -16.14 0.85
C GLU A 286 2.08 -15.19 -0.34
N GLU A 287 1.70 -13.91 -0.18
CA GLU A 287 1.54 -12.91 -1.24
C GLU A 287 2.80 -12.70 -2.08
N THR A 288 3.99 -12.73 -1.46
CA THR A 288 5.27 -12.62 -2.19
C THR A 288 5.49 -13.84 -3.11
N GLU A 289 5.08 -15.03 -2.70
CA GLU A 289 5.16 -16.23 -3.55
C GLU A 289 4.13 -16.15 -4.67
N GLY A 290 2.94 -15.58 -4.41
CA GLY A 290 1.95 -15.27 -5.44
C GLY A 290 2.50 -14.29 -6.49
N ALA A 291 3.19 -13.24 -6.06
CA ALA A 291 3.84 -12.29 -6.95
C ALA A 291 4.92 -12.95 -7.83
N LYS A 292 5.72 -13.87 -7.26
CA LYS A 292 6.69 -14.67 -8.02
C LYS A 292 6.00 -15.57 -9.04
N ALA A 293 4.90 -16.22 -8.67
CA ALA A 293 4.13 -17.06 -9.58
C ALA A 293 3.56 -16.24 -10.76
N TRP A 294 3.01 -15.06 -10.47
CA TRP A 294 2.53 -14.16 -11.53
C TRP A 294 3.67 -13.71 -12.47
N LEU A 295 4.86 -13.39 -11.94
CA LEU A 295 6.03 -13.03 -12.73
C LEU A 295 6.52 -14.21 -13.59
N ALA A 296 6.45 -15.44 -13.09
CA ALA A 296 6.77 -16.64 -13.86
C ALA A 296 5.85 -16.83 -15.06
N ASP A 297 4.56 -16.53 -14.90
CA ASP A 297 3.54 -16.61 -15.95
C ASP A 297 3.60 -15.40 -16.90
N ASN A 298 4.25 -14.29 -16.51
CA ASN A 298 4.41 -13.06 -17.29
C ASN A 298 5.89 -12.73 -17.56
N PRO A 299 6.68 -13.61 -18.22
CA PRO A 299 8.14 -13.51 -18.28
C PRO A 299 8.68 -12.29 -19.06
N ASP A 300 7.88 -11.70 -19.93
CA ASP A 300 8.28 -10.51 -20.69
C ASP A 300 8.02 -9.19 -19.92
N TYR A 301 7.20 -9.22 -18.87
CA TYR A 301 6.78 -8.02 -18.15
C TYR A 301 7.94 -7.21 -17.56
N LEU A 302 8.84 -7.86 -16.82
CA LEU A 302 9.98 -7.16 -16.23
C LEU A 302 10.94 -6.58 -17.27
N LYS A 303 11.01 -7.16 -18.46
CA LYS A 303 11.81 -6.60 -19.55
C LYS A 303 11.22 -5.28 -20.08
N GLU A 304 9.91 -5.14 -20.04
CA GLU A 304 9.25 -3.89 -20.41
C GLU A 304 9.52 -2.79 -19.37
N VAL A 305 9.53 -3.15 -18.08
CA VAL A 305 9.73 -2.22 -16.95
C VAL A 305 11.19 -1.87 -16.72
N MET A 306 12.08 -2.87 -16.75
CA MET A 306 13.48 -2.77 -16.30
C MET A 306 14.50 -2.87 -17.46
N GLY A 307 14.05 -3.15 -18.68
CA GLY A 307 14.94 -3.31 -19.83
C GLY A 307 15.99 -4.41 -19.63
N ASP A 308 17.25 -4.04 -19.80
CA ASP A 308 18.39 -4.96 -19.67
C ASP A 308 18.66 -5.39 -18.21
N ASP A 309 18.17 -4.63 -17.23
CA ASP A 309 18.30 -4.94 -15.81
C ASP A 309 17.42 -6.12 -15.36
N ALA A 310 16.43 -6.48 -16.16
CA ALA A 310 15.64 -7.71 -15.95
C ALA A 310 16.44 -8.99 -16.23
N LYS A 311 17.63 -8.89 -16.88
CA LYS A 311 18.42 -10.08 -17.20
C LYS A 311 18.91 -10.81 -15.96
N GLY A 312 18.64 -12.10 -15.93
CA GLY A 312 19.05 -12.99 -14.83
C GLY A 312 18.05 -13.10 -13.69
N LEU A 313 16.96 -12.35 -13.74
CA LEU A 313 15.81 -12.61 -12.88
C LEU A 313 15.07 -13.87 -13.38
N ASP A 314 14.84 -14.83 -12.51
CA ASP A 314 14.14 -16.09 -12.83
C ASP A 314 13.19 -16.45 -11.69
N PHE A 315 11.92 -16.43 -11.99
CA PHE A 315 10.83 -16.74 -11.06
C PHE A 315 10.18 -18.10 -11.37
N SER A 316 10.79 -18.91 -12.24
CA SER A 316 10.21 -20.18 -12.72
C SER A 316 10.45 -21.38 -11.78
N SER A 317 11.02 -21.19 -10.59
CA SER A 317 11.44 -22.27 -9.68
C SER A 317 10.55 -22.42 -8.45
#